data_9a62863fe62a0f0fec8f48793f0ff508
#
_entry.id   9a62863fe62a0f0fec8f48793f0ff508
#
_cell.length_a   1.000
_cell.length_b   1.000
_cell.length_c   1.000
_cell.angle_alpha   90.00
_cell.angle_beta   90.00
_cell.angle_gamma   90.00
#
_symmetry.space_group_name_H-M   'P 1'
#
loop_
_entity.id
_entity.type
_entity.pdbx_description
1 polymer ?
#
loop_
_entity_poly.entity_id
_entity_poly.type
_entity_poly.pdbx_seq_one_letter_code
_entity_poly.pdbx_strand_id
1 'polypeptide(L)'
;MYERILVPTDGSDVAEAAVDHALDLAERYDAEVHALYVVDIDSVNFSLGTEQVDRLKQGRFDEMGELKERADEATGAVADRAGERAVDVVEHVSGGRPHKVIGDYAEEHGIDLIVMGSHGRAGVRRALLGSVTERTLRSTHVPVLVVDYLEED
;
A
#
# COMPACT_ATOMS: atom_id res chain seq x y z
N MET A 1 -13.66 14.51 -9.35
CA MET A 1 -12.21 14.56 -9.64
C MET A 1 -11.52 13.23 -9.27
N TYR A 2 -11.65 12.79 -8.03
CA TYR A 2 -11.04 11.51 -7.61
C TYR A 2 -12.11 10.43 -7.60
N GLU A 3 -12.04 9.50 -8.54
CA GLU A 3 -12.96 8.37 -8.63
C GLU A 3 -12.36 7.07 -8.08
N ARG A 4 -11.03 6.94 -8.18
CA ARG A 4 -10.29 5.78 -7.67
C ARG A 4 -9.04 6.22 -6.96
N ILE A 5 -8.94 5.85 -5.70
CA ILE A 5 -7.83 6.22 -4.82
C ILE A 5 -7.06 4.96 -4.43
N LEU A 6 -5.76 4.95 -4.67
CA LEU A 6 -4.89 3.83 -4.29
C LEU A 6 -4.21 4.13 -2.96
N VAL A 7 -4.29 3.18 -2.04
CA VAL A 7 -3.61 3.26 -0.76
C VAL A 7 -2.69 2.04 -0.61
N PRO A 8 -1.39 2.20 -0.87
CA PRO A 8 -0.45 1.15 -0.49
C PRO A 8 -0.36 1.08 1.04
N THR A 9 -0.45 -0.10 1.59
CA THR A 9 -0.39 -0.28 3.04
C THR A 9 0.51 -1.44 3.41
N ASP A 10 1.26 -1.29 4.48
CA ASP A 10 2.05 -2.35 5.09
C ASP A 10 1.61 -2.64 6.53
N GLY A 11 0.49 -2.04 6.94
CA GLY A 11 -0.04 -2.20 8.29
C GLY A 11 0.64 -1.33 9.34
N SER A 12 1.60 -0.48 8.96
CA SER A 12 2.26 0.43 9.89
C SER A 12 1.35 1.58 10.32
N ASP A 13 1.70 2.25 11.41
CA ASP A 13 0.92 3.39 11.92
C ASP A 13 0.86 4.53 10.91
N VAL A 14 1.94 4.79 10.18
CA VAL A 14 1.95 5.83 9.15
C VAL A 14 1.06 5.44 7.97
N ALA A 15 1.03 4.17 7.61
CA ALA A 15 0.13 3.68 6.57
C ALA A 15 -1.34 3.81 7.01
N GLU A 16 -1.63 3.52 8.28
CA GLU A 16 -2.99 3.70 8.81
C GLU A 16 -3.44 5.17 8.78
N ALA A 17 -2.52 6.09 9.08
CA ALA A 17 -2.81 7.52 8.95
C ALA A 17 -3.13 7.89 7.48
N ALA A 18 -2.39 7.32 6.53
CA ALA A 18 -2.68 7.51 5.12
C ALA A 18 -4.06 6.97 4.73
N VAL A 19 -4.43 5.81 5.29
CA VAL A 19 -5.76 5.21 5.07
C VAL A 19 -6.87 6.17 5.52
N ASP A 20 -6.73 6.79 6.68
CA ASP A 20 -7.74 7.74 7.19
C ASP A 20 -7.92 8.92 6.24
N HIS A 21 -6.83 9.45 5.69
CA HIS A 21 -6.91 10.53 4.69
C HIS A 21 -7.60 10.05 3.40
N ALA A 22 -7.25 8.85 2.94
CA ALA A 22 -7.84 8.29 1.72
C ALA A 22 -9.34 8.07 1.88
N LEU A 23 -9.78 7.54 3.02
CA LEU A 23 -11.19 7.30 3.29
C LEU A 23 -11.97 8.61 3.40
N ASP A 24 -11.39 9.62 4.02
CA ASP A 24 -12.02 10.95 4.10
C ASP A 24 -12.24 11.55 2.71
N LEU A 25 -11.24 11.46 1.85
CA LEU A 25 -11.36 11.91 0.46
C LEU A 25 -12.37 11.07 -0.33
N ALA A 26 -12.36 9.75 -0.11
CA ALA A 26 -13.29 8.86 -0.80
C ALA A 26 -14.76 9.16 -0.44
N GLU A 27 -15.03 9.48 0.82
CA GLU A 27 -16.39 9.91 1.21
C GLU A 27 -16.78 11.19 0.50
N ARG A 28 -15.90 12.17 0.43
CA ARG A 28 -16.18 13.48 -0.15
C ARG A 28 -16.42 13.43 -1.66
N TYR A 29 -15.69 12.57 -2.35
CA TYR A 29 -15.75 12.47 -3.81
C TYR A 29 -16.55 11.27 -4.30
N ASP A 30 -17.08 10.46 -3.39
CA ASP A 30 -17.76 9.20 -3.73
C ASP A 30 -16.82 8.30 -4.55
N ALA A 31 -15.59 8.16 -4.08
CA ALA A 31 -14.54 7.39 -4.75
C ALA A 31 -14.44 5.97 -4.20
N GLU A 32 -13.90 5.08 -5.02
CA GLU A 32 -13.53 3.72 -4.64
C GLU A 32 -12.08 3.72 -4.14
N VAL A 33 -11.82 3.00 -3.06
CA VAL A 33 -10.47 2.86 -2.51
C VAL A 33 -9.90 1.50 -2.87
N HIS A 34 -8.68 1.48 -3.37
CA HIS A 34 -7.93 0.26 -3.64
C HIS A 34 -6.84 0.12 -2.58
N ALA A 35 -6.97 -0.88 -1.72
CA ALA A 35 -5.98 -1.21 -0.70
C ALA A 35 -4.99 -2.20 -1.29
N LEU A 36 -3.73 -1.82 -1.39
CA LEU A 36 -2.69 -2.62 -2.00
C LEU A 36 -1.61 -2.97 -0.99
N TYR A 37 -1.39 -4.26 -0.79
CA TYR A 37 -0.25 -4.77 -0.03
C TYR A 37 0.78 -5.34 -1.01
N VAL A 38 2.01 -4.84 -0.92
CA VAL A 38 3.10 -5.33 -1.77
C VAL A 38 4.08 -6.11 -0.91
N VAL A 39 4.30 -7.37 -1.29
CA VAL A 39 5.38 -8.17 -0.70
C VAL A 39 6.67 -7.79 -1.39
N ASP A 40 7.59 -7.17 -0.66
CA ASP A 40 8.87 -6.72 -1.19
C ASP A 40 9.79 -7.91 -1.41
N ILE A 41 9.99 -8.27 -2.66
CA ILE A 41 10.80 -9.43 -3.05
C ILE A 41 12.25 -9.28 -2.58
N ASP A 42 12.80 -8.08 -2.66
CA ASP A 42 14.20 -7.84 -2.27
C ASP A 42 14.40 -8.04 -0.77
N SER A 43 13.44 -7.64 0.05
CA SER A 43 13.48 -7.87 1.50
C SER A 43 13.30 -9.33 1.88
N VAL A 44 12.46 -10.05 1.15
CA VAL A 44 12.14 -11.45 1.42
C VAL A 44 13.28 -12.38 0.95
N ASN A 45 14.06 -11.97 -0.03
CA ASN A 45 15.14 -12.75 -0.63
C ASN A 45 16.20 -13.24 0.38
N PHE A 46 16.38 -12.53 1.49
CA PHE A 46 17.33 -12.92 2.54
C PHE A 46 16.82 -14.02 3.44
N SER A 47 15.50 -14.21 3.51
CA SER A 47 14.87 -15.17 4.42
C SER A 47 14.34 -16.41 3.72
N LEU A 48 14.19 -16.37 2.39
CA LEU A 48 13.58 -17.44 1.61
C LEU A 48 14.54 -17.98 0.57
N GLY A 49 14.40 -19.28 0.25
CA GLY A 49 15.12 -19.87 -0.87
C GLY A 49 14.59 -19.36 -2.22
N THR A 50 15.38 -19.58 -3.26
CA THR A 50 15.05 -19.14 -4.62
C THR A 50 13.67 -19.63 -5.08
N GLU A 51 13.34 -20.87 -4.76
CA GLU A 51 12.05 -21.46 -5.11
C GLU A 51 10.88 -20.72 -4.49
N GLN A 52 11.01 -20.33 -3.22
CA GLN A 52 9.97 -19.57 -2.51
C GLN A 52 9.82 -18.17 -3.08
N VAL A 53 10.91 -17.54 -3.45
CA VAL A 53 10.90 -16.22 -4.10
C VAL A 53 10.18 -16.30 -5.45
N ASP A 54 10.44 -17.35 -6.23
CA ASP A 54 9.77 -17.56 -7.51
C ASP A 54 8.26 -17.74 -7.35
N ARG A 55 7.82 -18.42 -6.29
CA ARG A 55 6.40 -18.57 -5.98
C ARG A 55 5.75 -17.24 -5.65
N LEU A 56 6.44 -16.38 -4.91
CA LEU A 56 5.96 -15.02 -4.61
C LEU A 56 5.82 -14.19 -5.88
N LYS A 57 6.78 -14.29 -6.80
CA LYS A 57 6.73 -13.60 -8.09
C LYS A 57 5.55 -14.06 -8.95
N GLN A 58 5.12 -15.30 -8.77
CA GLN A 58 3.98 -15.88 -9.49
C GLN A 58 2.65 -15.63 -8.79
N GLY A 59 2.64 -14.92 -7.66
CA GLY A 59 1.44 -14.65 -6.89
C GLY A 59 0.94 -15.83 -6.07
N ARG A 60 1.80 -16.79 -5.77
CA ARG A 60 1.45 -18.01 -5.01
C ARG A 60 1.65 -17.80 -3.52
N PHE A 61 0.86 -16.89 -2.95
CA PHE A 61 0.95 -16.57 -1.53
C PHE A 61 0.35 -17.63 -0.62
N ASP A 62 -0.47 -18.51 -1.15
CA ASP A 62 -1.17 -19.55 -0.37
C ASP A 62 -0.21 -20.48 0.39
N GLU A 63 0.99 -20.66 -0.13
CA GLU A 63 2.01 -21.51 0.45
C GLU A 63 2.92 -20.78 1.45
N MET A 64 2.71 -19.47 1.60
CA MET A 64 3.52 -18.60 2.44
C MET A 64 2.71 -18.04 3.62
N GLY A 65 2.10 -18.93 4.39
CA GLY A 65 1.09 -18.63 5.41
C GLY A 65 1.23 -17.30 6.16
N GLU A 66 2.41 -17.01 6.74
CA GLU A 66 2.60 -15.78 7.51
C GLU A 66 2.52 -14.52 6.65
N LEU A 67 3.07 -14.56 5.43
CA LEU A 67 3.03 -13.42 4.52
C LEU A 67 1.61 -13.16 4.05
N LYS A 68 0.87 -14.22 3.75
CA LYS A 68 -0.53 -14.10 3.38
C LYS A 68 -1.36 -13.52 4.52
N GLU A 69 -1.16 -13.99 5.75
CA GLU A 69 -1.86 -13.48 6.92
C GLU A 69 -1.60 -11.98 7.12
N ARG A 70 -0.35 -11.54 7.00
CA ARG A 70 0.01 -10.13 7.12
C ARG A 70 -0.64 -9.27 6.05
N ALA A 71 -0.65 -9.78 4.82
CA ALA A 71 -1.25 -9.09 3.69
C ALA A 71 -2.76 -8.96 3.88
N ASP A 72 -3.42 -10.06 4.22
CA ASP A 72 -4.87 -10.09 4.44
C ASP A 72 -5.28 -9.21 5.63
N GLU A 73 -4.48 -9.19 6.67
CA GLU A 73 -4.70 -8.35 7.84
C GLU A 73 -4.59 -6.86 7.50
N ALA A 74 -3.56 -6.49 6.74
CA ALA A 74 -3.35 -5.09 6.36
C ALA A 74 -4.46 -4.57 5.44
N THR A 75 -4.81 -5.33 4.40
CA THR A 75 -5.86 -4.93 3.46
C THR A 75 -7.25 -5.05 4.10
N GLY A 76 -7.46 -6.05 4.94
CA GLY A 76 -8.71 -6.24 5.68
C GLY A 76 -8.99 -5.11 6.66
N ALA A 77 -7.96 -4.57 7.29
CA ALA A 77 -8.10 -3.41 8.18
C ALA A 77 -8.62 -2.18 7.42
N VAL A 78 -8.16 -1.97 6.19
CA VAL A 78 -8.66 -0.90 5.33
C VAL A 78 -10.12 -1.14 4.97
N ALA A 79 -10.46 -2.37 4.59
CA ALA A 79 -11.84 -2.74 4.24
C ALA A 79 -12.80 -2.56 5.41
N ASP A 80 -12.39 -2.93 6.62
CA ASP A 80 -13.21 -2.77 7.82
C ASP A 80 -13.50 -1.28 8.11
N ARG A 81 -12.49 -0.44 8.03
CA ARG A 81 -12.65 1.01 8.23
C ARG A 81 -13.53 1.63 7.13
N ALA A 82 -13.33 1.20 5.89
CA ALA A 82 -14.11 1.66 4.76
C ALA A 82 -15.58 1.30 4.90
N GLY A 83 -15.87 0.09 5.40
CA GLY A 83 -17.24 -0.37 5.66
C GLY A 83 -17.97 0.49 6.66
N GLU A 84 -17.28 0.97 7.69
CA GLU A 84 -17.86 1.87 8.70
C GLU A 84 -18.24 3.24 8.10
N ARG A 85 -17.62 3.62 7.01
CA ARG A 85 -17.81 4.91 6.34
C ARG A 85 -18.58 4.78 5.01
N ALA A 86 -19.09 3.60 4.69
CA ALA A 86 -19.80 3.30 3.45
C ALA A 86 -18.96 3.62 2.19
N VAL A 87 -17.66 3.33 2.26
CA VAL A 87 -16.72 3.48 1.13
C VAL A 87 -16.45 2.11 0.54
N ASP A 88 -16.53 1.99 -0.79
CA ASP A 88 -16.21 0.76 -1.48
C ASP A 88 -14.71 0.54 -1.52
N VAL A 89 -14.27 -0.69 -1.23
CA VAL A 89 -12.86 -1.07 -1.20
C VAL A 89 -12.60 -2.28 -2.09
N VAL A 90 -11.52 -2.21 -2.84
CA VAL A 90 -10.92 -3.34 -3.54
C VAL A 90 -9.63 -3.69 -2.82
N GLU A 91 -9.47 -4.93 -2.42
CA GLU A 91 -8.25 -5.43 -1.76
C GLU A 91 -7.39 -6.17 -2.77
N HIS A 92 -6.11 -5.84 -2.81
CA HIS A 92 -5.17 -6.49 -3.71
C HIS A 92 -3.82 -6.75 -3.04
N VAL A 93 -3.26 -7.93 -3.27
CA VAL A 93 -1.94 -8.33 -2.77
C VAL A 93 -1.07 -8.70 -3.97
N SER A 94 0.12 -8.17 -4.03
CA SER A 94 1.06 -8.45 -5.11
C SER A 94 2.49 -8.56 -4.58
N GLY A 95 3.35 -9.24 -5.31
CA GLY A 95 4.77 -9.31 -5.01
C GLY A 95 5.59 -8.58 -6.06
N GLY A 96 6.67 -7.95 -5.64
CA GLY A 96 7.54 -7.25 -6.55
C GLY A 96 8.33 -6.14 -5.87
N ARG A 97 8.86 -5.23 -6.65
CA ARG A 97 9.48 -4.01 -6.14
C ARG A 97 8.36 -3.02 -5.83
N PRO A 98 8.22 -2.59 -4.58
CA PRO A 98 7.03 -1.83 -4.17
C PRO A 98 6.70 -0.62 -5.05
N HIS A 99 7.66 0.25 -5.33
CA HIS A 99 7.39 1.45 -6.14
C HIS A 99 6.92 1.10 -7.55
N LYS A 100 7.44 0.03 -8.12
CA LYS A 100 7.06 -0.40 -9.45
C LYS A 100 5.65 -1.02 -9.45
N VAL A 101 5.37 -1.87 -8.47
CA VAL A 101 4.03 -2.49 -8.32
C VAL A 101 2.97 -1.40 -8.13
N ILE A 102 3.25 -0.41 -7.29
CA ILE A 102 2.35 0.70 -7.04
C ILE A 102 2.07 1.49 -8.33
N GLY A 103 3.12 1.85 -9.05
CA GLY A 103 2.99 2.59 -10.30
C GLY A 103 2.23 1.84 -11.38
N ASP A 104 2.56 0.57 -11.56
CA ASP A 104 1.91 -0.30 -12.55
C ASP A 104 0.43 -0.51 -12.20
N TYR A 105 0.13 -0.74 -10.93
CA TYR A 105 -1.25 -0.90 -10.47
C TYR A 105 -2.06 0.38 -10.75
N ALA A 106 -1.50 1.53 -10.42
CA ALA A 106 -2.16 2.81 -10.63
C ALA A 106 -2.50 3.03 -12.10
N GLU A 107 -1.57 2.70 -12.98
CA GLU A 107 -1.78 2.84 -14.43
C GLU A 107 -2.81 1.84 -14.95
N GLU A 108 -2.71 0.58 -14.57
CA GLU A 108 -3.61 -0.49 -15.02
C GLU A 108 -5.05 -0.31 -14.56
N HIS A 109 -5.26 0.27 -13.38
CA HIS A 109 -6.58 0.40 -12.78
C HIS A 109 -7.16 1.82 -12.86
N GLY A 110 -6.51 2.71 -13.59
CA GLY A 110 -7.02 4.08 -13.76
C GLY A 110 -7.12 4.85 -12.45
N ILE A 111 -6.11 4.72 -11.60
CA ILE A 111 -6.06 5.41 -10.32
C ILE A 111 -5.85 6.91 -10.53
N ASP A 112 -6.63 7.73 -9.84
CA ASP A 112 -6.58 9.19 -9.94
C ASP A 112 -5.72 9.84 -8.87
N LEU A 113 -5.51 9.16 -7.75
CA LEU A 113 -4.75 9.67 -6.62
C LEU A 113 -4.14 8.50 -5.85
N ILE A 114 -2.86 8.62 -5.52
CA ILE A 114 -2.19 7.69 -4.61
C ILE A 114 -2.05 8.39 -3.26
N VAL A 115 -2.49 7.76 -2.18
CA VAL A 115 -2.30 8.25 -0.81
C VAL A 115 -1.40 7.28 -0.08
N MET A 116 -0.25 7.73 0.37
CA MET A 116 0.71 6.83 1.01
C MET A 116 1.42 7.52 2.17
N GLY A 117 1.92 6.72 3.09
CA GLY A 117 2.71 7.22 4.20
C GLY A 117 4.07 7.74 3.76
N SER A 118 4.66 8.62 4.56
CA SER A 118 5.98 9.18 4.28
C SER A 118 7.10 8.14 4.36
N HIS A 119 6.87 7.04 5.11
CA HIS A 119 7.81 5.94 5.25
C HIS A 119 7.03 4.64 5.52
N GLY A 120 7.73 3.52 5.50
CA GLY A 120 7.13 2.22 5.78
C GLY A 120 7.48 1.71 7.17
N ARG A 121 7.22 0.41 7.37
CA ARG A 121 7.42 -0.30 8.63
C ARG A 121 8.87 -0.27 9.14
N ALA A 122 9.83 -0.21 8.22
CA ALA A 122 11.26 -0.19 8.57
C ALA A 122 11.68 1.07 9.32
N GLY A 123 10.82 2.07 9.33
CA GLY A 123 11.04 3.30 10.07
C GLY A 123 12.16 4.15 9.50
N VAL A 124 11.86 5.40 9.16
CA VAL A 124 12.85 6.37 8.72
C VAL A 124 12.71 7.58 9.61
N ARG A 125 13.81 8.24 9.89
CA ARG A 125 13.80 9.47 10.69
C ARG A 125 12.93 10.52 10.00
N ARG A 126 12.25 11.32 10.81
CA ARG A 126 11.27 12.33 10.41
C ARG A 126 11.61 13.19 9.21
N ALA A 127 12.86 13.52 9.00
CA ALA A 127 13.28 14.47 7.96
C ALA A 127 13.41 13.83 6.59
N LEU A 128 13.26 12.50 6.50
CA LEU A 128 13.53 11.76 5.27
C LEU A 128 12.31 10.98 4.84
N LEU A 129 12.06 10.98 3.54
CA LEU A 129 11.06 10.11 2.94
C LEU A 129 11.61 8.68 2.88
N GLY A 130 10.74 7.70 3.07
CA GLY A 130 11.08 6.31 2.83
C GLY A 130 11.40 6.08 1.35
N SER A 131 12.20 5.06 1.07
CA SER A 131 12.65 4.77 -0.29
C SER A 131 11.49 4.48 -1.24
N VAL A 132 10.47 3.76 -0.78
CA VAL A 132 9.30 3.44 -1.62
C VAL A 132 8.55 4.72 -1.98
N THR A 133 8.31 5.59 -1.01
CA THR A 133 7.62 6.86 -1.23
C THR A 133 8.38 7.75 -2.20
N GLU A 134 9.68 7.91 -1.98
CA GLU A 134 10.52 8.72 -2.87
C GLU A 134 10.52 8.19 -4.29
N ARG A 135 10.71 6.88 -4.46
CA ARG A 135 10.74 6.25 -5.78
C ARG A 135 9.39 6.33 -6.49
N THR A 136 8.31 6.19 -5.74
CA THR A 136 6.97 6.34 -6.30
C THR A 136 6.75 7.76 -6.81
N LEU A 137 7.11 8.76 -6.02
CA LEU A 137 7.00 10.17 -6.42
C LEU A 137 7.78 10.48 -7.70
N ARG A 138 8.94 9.87 -7.87
CA ARG A 138 9.80 10.10 -9.05
C ARG A 138 9.31 9.39 -10.30
N SER A 139 8.57 8.30 -10.17
CA SER A 139 8.23 7.42 -11.29
C SER A 139 6.78 7.50 -11.75
N THR A 140 5.88 8.01 -10.95
CA THR A 140 4.46 8.07 -11.30
C THR A 140 4.07 9.43 -11.87
N HIS A 141 3.08 9.42 -12.77
CA HIS A 141 2.42 10.62 -13.26
C HIS A 141 1.11 10.91 -12.52
N VAL A 142 0.69 10.00 -11.64
CA VAL A 142 -0.52 10.16 -10.84
C VAL A 142 -0.22 11.06 -9.64
N PRO A 143 -1.10 11.99 -9.28
CA PRO A 143 -0.94 12.76 -8.05
C PRO A 143 -0.74 11.88 -6.83
N VAL A 144 0.15 12.27 -5.95
CA VAL A 144 0.46 11.52 -4.72
C VAL A 144 0.30 12.44 -3.52
N LEU A 145 -0.54 12.03 -2.59
CA LEU A 145 -0.65 12.67 -1.28
C LEU A 145 0.20 11.87 -0.29
N VAL A 146 1.22 12.50 0.26
CA VAL A 146 2.10 11.87 1.25
C VAL A 146 1.67 12.30 2.64
N VAL A 147 1.38 11.31 3.49
CA VAL A 147 0.92 11.54 4.85
C VAL A 147 2.03 11.18 5.83
N ASP A 148 2.39 12.11 6.68
CA ASP A 148 3.35 11.86 7.75
C ASP A 148 2.60 11.64 9.06
N TYR A 149 3.14 10.76 9.88
CA TYR A 149 2.60 10.45 11.19
C TYR A 149 3.67 10.67 12.24
N LEU A 150 3.37 11.59 13.15
CA LEU A 150 4.27 11.88 14.27
C LEU A 150 3.72 11.20 15.51
N GLU A 151 4.50 10.25 16.06
CA GLU A 151 4.15 9.69 17.36
C GLU A 151 4.37 10.78 18.41
N GLU A 152 3.35 11.01 19.22
CA GLU A 152 3.49 11.84 20.41
C GLU A 152 4.19 11.02 21.48
N ASP A 153 5.27 11.53 22.00
CA ASP A 153 6.00 10.93 23.13
C ASP A 153 5.22 11.04 24.44
#